data_22a2ba0257605d674c35a2b58a687fd9
#
_entry.id   22a2ba0257605d674c35a2b58a687fd9
#
_cell.length_a   1.000
_cell.length_b   1.000
_cell.length_c   1.000
_cell.angle_alpha   90.00
_cell.angle_beta   90.00
_cell.angle_gamma   90.00
#
_symmetry.space_group_name_H-M   'P 1'
#
loop_
_entity.id
_entity.type
_entity.pdbx_description
1 polymer ?
#
loop_
_entity_poly.entity_id
_entity_poly.type
_entity_poly.pdbx_seq_one_letter_code
_entity_poly.pdbx_strand_id
1 'polypeptide(L)'
;MEPSTTRRRALQCGGVALAAGVAGCLGGESPEGTLDVDGLDRINETTLPDRRKYRTRGGSFPEYRQYTAEDADTVVILLHTAGFDSRVLQPLAAAIADAGAAHVFTPDLRGHGPEPERRGDVDYIGQYEDDLEQLIRNAELVFPDAEIVVGGHGAGGGIGVRFARPPLGRIVDGYLLLAPLLGLDAETTREGLGGWASFYMDRIVMLRVLTGFGLEDYSDMTTAEFDLPESGWNGTPTPEHSYRLMASYLPEGDGVESMVEVPTLTVVGEADETAHAEAYEPLFADHPVAEVELLDGVTHLETVLSEAAVDPIVEWLDGALER
;
A
#
# COMPACT_ATOMS: atom_id res chain seq x y z
N MET A 1 36.61 -10.30 -69.58
CA MET A 1 35.24 -9.80 -69.51
C MET A 1 34.75 -9.87 -68.05
N GLU A 2 35.00 -8.81 -67.33
CA GLU A 2 34.42 -8.65 -65.97
C GLU A 2 32.98 -8.22 -66.09
N PRO A 3 32.11 -8.53 -65.10
CA PRO A 3 31.12 -7.59 -64.67
C PRO A 3 31.16 -7.31 -63.17
N SER A 4 31.45 -6.09 -62.90
CA SER A 4 30.80 -5.10 -62.01
C SER A 4 30.33 -5.55 -60.64
N THR A 5 31.14 -5.22 -59.71
CA THR A 5 30.84 -4.90 -58.31
C THR A 5 30.03 -3.60 -58.23
N THR A 6 28.72 -3.67 -57.98
CA THR A 6 27.95 -2.52 -57.46
C THR A 6 26.61 -3.00 -56.92
N ARG A 7 26.54 -3.40 -55.63
CA ARG A 7 25.33 -3.43 -54.80
C ARG A 7 25.62 -3.98 -53.40
N ARG A 8 26.47 -3.31 -52.65
CA ARG A 8 26.60 -3.49 -51.19
C ARG A 8 27.13 -2.22 -50.52
N ARG A 9 26.38 -1.15 -50.57
CA ARG A 9 26.63 0.04 -49.72
C ARG A 9 25.35 0.90 -49.68
N ALA A 10 24.32 0.46 -48.94
CA ALA A 10 23.20 1.31 -48.56
C ALA A 10 22.37 0.62 -47.49
N LEU A 11 22.93 0.26 -46.35
CA LEU A 11 22.19 -0.18 -45.14
C LEU A 11 23.08 -0.08 -43.90
N GLN A 12 23.81 1.02 -43.75
CA GLN A 12 24.57 1.32 -42.53
C GLN A 12 24.61 2.83 -42.27
N CYS A 13 23.49 3.51 -42.23
CA CYS A 13 23.37 4.88 -41.70
C CYS A 13 21.92 5.17 -41.32
N GLY A 14 21.38 4.45 -40.38
CA GLY A 14 19.98 4.66 -39.90
C GLY A 14 19.76 4.24 -38.46
N GLY A 15 20.79 3.99 -37.68
CA GLY A 15 20.67 3.39 -36.37
C GLY A 15 21.35 4.12 -35.19
N VAL A 16 21.69 5.41 -35.31
CA VAL A 16 22.43 6.11 -34.22
C VAL A 16 21.85 7.48 -33.86
N ALA A 17 20.69 7.86 -34.35
CA ALA A 17 20.16 9.20 -34.09
C ALA A 17 18.92 9.22 -33.16
N LEU A 18 18.53 8.11 -32.53
CA LEU A 18 17.39 8.07 -31.58
C LEU A 18 17.80 7.87 -30.10
N ALA A 19 19.10 7.66 -29.82
CA ALA A 19 19.57 7.45 -28.44
C ALA A 19 20.10 8.71 -27.74
N ALA A 20 20.13 9.86 -28.38
CA ALA A 20 20.70 11.09 -27.81
C ALA A 20 19.67 12.13 -27.34
N GLY A 21 18.36 11.85 -27.47
CA GLY A 21 17.30 12.79 -27.14
C GLY A 21 16.52 12.49 -25.87
N VAL A 22 16.76 11.36 -25.21
CA VAL A 22 15.97 10.92 -24.01
C VAL A 22 16.73 11.08 -22.70
N ALA A 23 18.00 11.44 -22.73
CA ALA A 23 18.82 11.56 -21.51
C ALA A 23 18.65 12.90 -20.74
N GLY A 24 17.73 13.76 -21.15
CA GLY A 24 17.61 15.12 -20.61
C GLY A 24 16.36 15.42 -19.77
N CYS A 25 15.40 14.49 -19.63
CA CYS A 25 14.14 14.76 -18.94
C CYS A 25 13.68 13.62 -18.02
N LEU A 26 14.57 12.83 -17.44
CA LEU A 26 14.22 11.73 -16.52
C LEU A 26 14.45 12.09 -15.03
N GLY A 27 14.64 13.34 -14.70
CA GLY A 27 14.77 13.81 -13.32
C GLY A 27 13.40 14.31 -12.83
N GLY A 28 12.78 13.65 -11.84
CA GLY A 28 11.72 14.23 -11.04
C GLY A 28 12.31 15.31 -10.12
N GLU A 29 11.49 16.28 -9.72
CA GLU A 29 11.83 17.18 -8.62
C GLU A 29 11.76 16.36 -7.31
N SER A 30 12.68 16.63 -6.37
CA SER A 30 12.58 16.01 -5.03
C SER A 30 11.29 16.46 -4.35
N PRO A 31 10.66 15.62 -3.50
CA PRO A 31 9.47 16.04 -2.78
C PRO A 31 9.76 17.25 -1.89
N GLU A 32 8.85 18.22 -1.89
CA GLU A 32 9.00 19.49 -1.13
C GLU A 32 7.88 19.67 -0.11
N GLY A 33 6.93 18.75 -0.02
CA GLY A 33 5.82 18.79 0.90
C GLY A 33 6.16 18.20 2.26
N THR A 34 5.37 18.54 3.25
CA THR A 34 5.49 17.99 4.60
C THR A 34 4.26 17.17 4.94
N LEU A 35 4.48 15.89 5.21
CA LEU A 35 3.50 15.10 5.95
C LEU A 35 3.50 15.56 7.40
N ASP A 36 2.34 15.70 8.02
CA ASP A 36 2.28 15.95 9.46
C ASP A 36 2.77 14.69 10.18
N VAL A 37 3.89 14.84 10.85
CA VAL A 37 4.56 13.77 11.59
C VAL A 37 4.42 13.93 13.12
N ASP A 38 3.63 14.90 13.56
CA ASP A 38 3.29 15.05 14.97
C ASP A 38 2.59 13.77 15.44
N GLY A 39 3.00 13.22 16.55
CA GLY A 39 2.46 11.94 17.04
C GLY A 39 3.28 10.70 16.68
N LEU A 40 4.28 10.76 15.80
CA LEU A 40 5.18 9.62 15.55
C LEU A 40 5.97 9.20 16.82
N ASP A 41 6.12 10.07 17.80
CA ASP A 41 6.71 9.77 19.11
C ASP A 41 5.85 8.77 19.92
N ARG A 42 4.53 8.73 19.73
CA ARG A 42 3.63 7.75 20.36
C ARG A 42 4.02 6.31 20.06
N ILE A 43 4.62 6.06 18.90
CA ILE A 43 5.16 4.72 18.53
C ILE A 43 6.25 4.28 19.51
N ASN A 44 6.96 5.22 20.13
CA ASN A 44 8.07 4.94 21.02
C ASN A 44 7.61 4.67 22.48
N GLU A 45 6.37 5.00 22.81
CA GLU A 45 5.85 4.93 24.20
C GLU A 45 5.38 3.53 24.60
N THR A 46 5.12 2.65 23.63
CA THR A 46 4.54 1.34 23.88
C THR A 46 5.50 0.19 23.56
N THR A 47 5.35 -0.93 24.28
CA THR A 47 6.13 -2.13 24.01
C THR A 47 5.61 -2.82 22.76
N LEU A 48 6.48 -2.97 21.74
CA LEU A 48 6.16 -3.71 20.54
C LEU A 48 6.09 -5.22 20.80
N PRO A 49 5.07 -5.92 20.29
CA PRO A 49 5.07 -7.38 20.28
C PRO A 49 6.28 -7.94 19.53
N ASP A 50 6.71 -9.13 19.94
CA ASP A 50 7.78 -9.86 19.24
C ASP A 50 7.39 -10.12 17.78
N ARG A 51 8.38 -10.07 16.89
CA ARG A 51 8.20 -10.43 15.50
C ARG A 51 7.99 -11.92 15.35
N ARG A 52 7.01 -12.29 14.57
CA ARG A 52 6.71 -13.65 14.13
C ARG A 52 6.98 -13.78 12.63
N LYS A 53 7.17 -15.00 12.16
CA LYS A 53 7.41 -15.28 10.74
C LYS A 53 6.31 -16.17 10.19
N TYR A 54 5.91 -15.91 8.96
CA TYR A 54 5.09 -16.83 8.20
C TYR A 54 5.82 -17.24 6.91
N ARG A 55 5.45 -18.37 6.35
CA ARG A 55 6.11 -18.89 5.15
C ARG A 55 5.32 -18.52 3.91
N THR A 56 5.97 -17.92 2.92
CA THR A 56 5.38 -17.66 1.60
C THR A 56 5.56 -18.86 0.66
N ARG A 57 4.81 -18.85 -0.46
CA ARG A 57 4.97 -19.86 -1.52
C ARG A 57 6.36 -19.85 -2.13
N GLY A 58 6.99 -18.68 -2.23
CA GLY A 58 8.37 -18.50 -2.70
C GLY A 58 9.45 -19.00 -1.74
N GLY A 59 9.05 -19.44 -0.53
CA GLY A 59 9.96 -19.97 0.49
C GLY A 59 10.64 -18.90 1.33
N SER A 60 10.33 -17.62 1.17
CA SER A 60 10.72 -16.53 2.07
C SER A 60 9.91 -16.56 3.36
N PHE A 61 10.38 -15.85 4.37
CA PHE A 61 9.79 -15.79 5.71
C PHE A 61 9.61 -14.32 6.14
N PRO A 62 8.62 -13.59 5.57
CA PRO A 62 8.29 -12.26 6.03
C PRO A 62 7.91 -12.24 7.50
N GLU A 63 8.08 -11.07 8.13
CA GLU A 63 7.81 -10.86 9.54
C GLU A 63 6.52 -10.07 9.75
N TYR A 64 5.82 -10.35 10.86
CA TYR A 64 4.65 -9.60 11.30
C TYR A 64 4.63 -9.51 12.82
N ARG A 65 3.90 -8.55 13.37
CA ARG A 65 3.56 -8.46 14.79
C ARG A 65 2.12 -8.90 14.99
N GLN A 66 1.84 -9.49 16.13
CA GLN A 66 0.52 -9.94 16.52
C GLN A 66 0.11 -9.26 17.83
N TYR A 67 -0.97 -8.50 17.77
CA TYR A 67 -1.68 -7.95 18.91
C TYR A 67 -2.88 -8.86 19.18
N THR A 68 -3.00 -9.36 20.41
CA THR A 68 -3.99 -10.39 20.73
C THR A 68 -5.07 -9.80 21.63
N ALA A 69 -6.29 -9.85 21.18
CA ALA A 69 -7.47 -9.50 21.97
C ALA A 69 -7.94 -10.67 22.86
N GLU A 70 -8.72 -10.39 23.89
CA GLU A 70 -9.42 -11.41 24.67
C GLU A 70 -10.77 -11.71 23.98
N ASP A 71 -11.03 -13.01 23.75
CA ASP A 71 -12.32 -13.54 23.26
C ASP A 71 -12.80 -12.97 21.91
N ALA A 72 -11.89 -12.45 21.04
CA ALA A 72 -12.25 -11.96 19.72
C ALA A 72 -12.34 -13.08 18.68
N ASP A 73 -13.37 -13.03 17.86
CA ASP A 73 -13.60 -13.97 16.74
C ASP A 73 -13.17 -13.38 15.39
N THR A 74 -12.49 -12.23 15.39
CA THR A 74 -12.03 -11.50 14.20
C THR A 74 -10.52 -11.33 14.20
N VAL A 75 -9.90 -11.47 13.03
CA VAL A 75 -8.50 -11.11 12.78
C VAL A 75 -8.43 -9.99 11.75
N VAL A 76 -7.88 -8.84 12.12
CA VAL A 76 -7.56 -7.75 11.20
C VAL A 76 -6.10 -7.88 10.77
N ILE A 77 -5.87 -8.03 9.47
CA ILE A 77 -4.52 -7.91 8.87
C ILE A 77 -4.37 -6.47 8.39
N LEU A 78 -3.59 -5.67 9.12
CA LEU A 78 -3.45 -4.24 8.89
C LEU A 78 -2.13 -3.91 8.21
N LEU A 79 -2.19 -3.34 7.00
CA LEU A 79 -1.07 -3.05 6.12
C LEU A 79 -0.65 -1.57 6.24
N HIS A 80 0.66 -1.32 6.37
CA HIS A 80 1.18 0.04 6.54
C HIS A 80 1.27 0.83 5.22
N THR A 81 1.38 2.15 5.32
CA THR A 81 1.52 3.06 4.19
C THR A 81 2.92 3.01 3.56
N ALA A 82 3.05 3.62 2.37
CA ALA A 82 4.32 3.78 1.66
C ALA A 82 5.39 4.47 2.54
N GLY A 83 6.64 4.08 2.35
CA GLY A 83 7.77 4.70 3.03
C GLY A 83 7.99 4.27 4.48
N PHE A 84 6.95 3.85 5.19
CA PHE A 84 6.99 3.43 6.59
C PHE A 84 7.16 1.91 6.76
N ASP A 85 7.16 1.43 7.99
CA ASP A 85 7.08 0.01 8.34
C ASP A 85 5.91 -0.26 9.30
N SER A 86 5.69 -1.51 9.70
CA SER A 86 4.56 -1.91 10.54
C SER A 86 4.45 -1.18 11.88
N ARG A 87 5.49 -0.49 12.33
CA ARG A 87 5.47 0.24 13.61
C ARG A 87 4.54 1.45 13.59
N VAL A 88 4.32 2.06 12.42
CA VAL A 88 3.39 3.19 12.32
C VAL A 88 1.96 2.81 12.70
N LEU A 89 1.62 1.52 12.57
CA LEU A 89 0.30 0.98 12.88
C LEU A 89 0.14 0.59 14.36
N GLN A 90 1.21 0.64 15.15
CA GLN A 90 1.20 0.13 16.52
C GLN A 90 0.13 0.75 17.43
N PRO A 91 -0.06 2.09 17.45
CA PRO A 91 -1.06 2.68 18.33
C PRO A 91 -2.47 2.16 18.04
N LEU A 92 -2.86 2.16 16.77
CA LEU A 92 -4.17 1.67 16.34
C LEU A 92 -4.33 0.16 16.57
N ALA A 93 -3.31 -0.64 16.18
CA ALA A 93 -3.35 -2.09 16.35
C ALA A 93 -3.47 -2.52 17.82
N ALA A 94 -2.76 -1.83 18.71
CA ALA A 94 -2.86 -2.06 20.15
C ALA A 94 -4.24 -1.66 20.67
N ALA A 95 -4.77 -0.51 20.28
CA ALA A 95 -6.07 -0.02 20.72
C ALA A 95 -7.23 -0.94 20.30
N ILE A 96 -7.23 -1.42 19.05
CA ILE A 96 -8.25 -2.39 18.58
C ILE A 96 -8.19 -3.69 19.40
N ALA A 97 -6.98 -4.21 19.67
CA ALA A 97 -6.80 -5.44 20.44
C ALA A 97 -7.16 -5.23 21.92
N ASP A 98 -6.76 -4.12 22.53
CA ASP A 98 -7.07 -3.78 23.93
C ASP A 98 -8.57 -3.54 24.15
N ALA A 99 -9.29 -3.04 23.13
CA ALA A 99 -10.75 -2.95 23.13
C ALA A 99 -11.45 -4.32 23.05
N GLY A 100 -10.73 -5.40 22.73
CA GLY A 100 -11.30 -6.73 22.57
C GLY A 100 -11.98 -6.98 21.22
N ALA A 101 -11.93 -6.02 20.27
CA ALA A 101 -12.69 -6.10 19.03
C ALA A 101 -12.08 -7.07 18.02
N ALA A 102 -10.75 -7.16 17.92
CA ALA A 102 -10.08 -8.08 17.01
C ALA A 102 -8.64 -8.39 17.42
N HIS A 103 -8.14 -9.56 17.03
CA HIS A 103 -6.71 -9.79 16.92
C HIS A 103 -6.15 -8.99 15.75
N VAL A 104 -4.99 -8.32 15.89
CA VAL A 104 -4.44 -7.51 14.80
C VAL A 104 -3.06 -8.04 14.40
N PHE A 105 -2.87 -8.28 13.10
CA PHE A 105 -1.61 -8.67 12.49
C PHE A 105 -1.06 -7.52 11.66
N THR A 106 0.15 -7.06 11.97
CA THR A 106 0.80 -5.98 11.23
C THR A 106 2.10 -6.49 10.58
N PRO A 107 2.08 -6.90 9.30
CA PRO A 107 3.28 -7.31 8.61
C PRO A 107 4.17 -6.13 8.26
N ASP A 108 5.50 -6.34 8.27
CA ASP A 108 6.41 -5.49 7.49
C ASP A 108 6.26 -5.89 6.01
N LEU A 109 5.73 -5.00 5.19
CA LEU A 109 5.53 -5.26 3.77
C LEU A 109 6.88 -5.49 3.08
N ARG A 110 6.90 -6.35 2.08
CA ARG A 110 8.10 -6.63 1.30
C ARG A 110 8.72 -5.33 0.77
N GLY A 111 10.03 -5.22 0.83
CA GLY A 111 10.74 -3.98 0.49
C GLY A 111 10.85 -2.99 1.64
N HIS A 112 10.15 -3.20 2.74
CA HIS A 112 10.10 -2.33 3.92
C HIS A 112 10.64 -3.03 5.18
N GLY A 113 10.62 -2.28 6.28
CA GLY A 113 11.11 -2.77 7.57
C GLY A 113 12.65 -2.75 7.69
N PRO A 114 13.22 -3.27 8.79
CA PRO A 114 14.64 -3.08 9.09
C PRO A 114 15.59 -3.91 8.23
N GLU A 115 15.19 -5.09 7.78
CA GLU A 115 16.04 -6.03 7.03
C GLU A 115 15.31 -6.61 5.81
N PRO A 116 14.82 -5.77 4.87
CA PRO A 116 14.20 -6.28 3.66
C PRO A 116 15.26 -6.92 2.76
N GLU A 117 14.88 -7.93 2.01
CA GLU A 117 15.75 -8.57 1.01
C GLU A 117 16.24 -7.56 -0.05
N ARG A 118 15.34 -6.67 -0.45
CA ARG A 118 15.63 -5.47 -1.27
C ARG A 118 14.79 -4.31 -0.76
N ARG A 119 15.42 -3.20 -0.42
CA ARG A 119 14.72 -2.01 0.06
C ARG A 119 14.03 -1.29 -1.10
N GLY A 120 12.76 -0.94 -0.91
CA GLY A 120 11.95 -0.22 -1.89
C GLY A 120 11.63 -1.00 -3.15
N ASP A 121 11.72 -2.36 -3.11
CA ASP A 121 11.53 -3.20 -4.27
C ASP A 121 10.87 -4.54 -3.93
N VAL A 122 10.21 -5.14 -4.92
CA VAL A 122 9.59 -6.49 -4.87
C VAL A 122 10.12 -7.34 -6.04
N ASP A 123 9.82 -8.63 -6.07
CA ASP A 123 10.26 -9.51 -7.16
C ASP A 123 9.42 -9.32 -8.42
N TYR A 124 8.11 -9.13 -8.26
CA TYR A 124 7.13 -8.99 -9.35
C TYR A 124 5.89 -8.23 -8.87
N ILE A 125 5.14 -7.64 -9.81
CA ILE A 125 3.85 -7.00 -9.53
C ILE A 125 2.84 -8.09 -9.16
N GLY A 126 2.18 -7.94 -8.00
CA GLY A 126 1.27 -8.96 -7.44
C GLY A 126 1.88 -9.76 -6.28
N GLN A 127 3.14 -9.53 -5.93
CA GLN A 127 3.79 -10.25 -4.82
C GLN A 127 3.17 -9.91 -3.47
N TYR A 128 2.63 -8.70 -3.28
CA TYR A 128 1.91 -8.34 -2.06
C TYR A 128 0.63 -9.15 -1.89
N GLU A 129 -0.10 -9.38 -2.97
CA GLU A 129 -1.31 -10.21 -2.95
C GLU A 129 -0.97 -11.67 -2.61
N ASP A 130 0.13 -12.21 -3.15
CA ASP A 130 0.59 -13.56 -2.83
C ASP A 130 1.04 -13.67 -1.36
N ASP A 131 1.77 -12.68 -0.84
CA ASP A 131 2.21 -12.66 0.55
C ASP A 131 1.02 -12.51 1.52
N LEU A 132 0.05 -11.65 1.18
CA LEU A 132 -1.17 -11.45 1.96
C LEU A 132 -2.03 -12.72 2.02
N GLU A 133 -2.21 -13.43 0.90
CA GLU A 133 -2.90 -14.74 0.90
C GLU A 133 -2.22 -15.73 1.87
N GLN A 134 -0.90 -15.76 1.94
CA GLN A 134 -0.19 -16.65 2.86
C GLN A 134 -0.31 -16.19 4.32
N LEU A 135 -0.36 -14.88 4.58
CA LEU A 135 -0.57 -14.34 5.92
C LEU A 135 -2.01 -14.62 6.41
N ILE A 136 -3.01 -14.48 5.54
CA ILE A 136 -4.40 -14.89 5.83
C ILE A 136 -4.44 -16.37 6.24
N ARG A 137 -3.85 -17.25 5.44
CA ARG A 137 -3.78 -18.69 5.78
C ARG A 137 -3.04 -18.95 7.10
N ASN A 138 -2.04 -18.15 7.43
CA ASN A 138 -1.37 -18.23 8.73
C ASN A 138 -2.28 -17.76 9.86
N ALA A 139 -3.09 -16.72 9.63
CA ALA A 139 -4.07 -16.25 10.61
C ALA A 139 -5.14 -17.32 10.89
N GLU A 140 -5.69 -17.97 9.85
CA GLU A 140 -6.63 -19.09 9.96
C GLU A 140 -6.05 -20.29 10.74
N LEU A 141 -4.74 -20.53 10.65
CA LEU A 141 -4.08 -21.58 11.44
C LEU A 141 -3.92 -21.21 12.92
N VAL A 142 -3.74 -19.90 13.23
CA VAL A 142 -3.58 -19.41 14.61
C VAL A 142 -4.93 -19.23 15.28
N PHE A 143 -5.91 -18.74 14.55
CA PHE A 143 -7.29 -18.48 14.98
C PHE A 143 -8.26 -19.15 14.02
N PRO A 144 -8.48 -20.48 14.17
CA PRO A 144 -9.46 -21.19 13.34
C PRO A 144 -10.86 -20.62 13.58
N ASP A 145 -11.63 -20.51 12.52
CA ASP A 145 -13.00 -20.00 12.51
C ASP A 145 -13.15 -18.48 12.77
N ALA A 146 -12.02 -17.72 12.87
CA ALA A 146 -12.08 -16.26 12.95
C ALA A 146 -12.41 -15.65 11.58
N GLU A 147 -13.22 -14.59 11.59
CA GLU A 147 -13.47 -13.74 10.43
C GLU A 147 -12.21 -12.97 10.06
N ILE A 148 -11.93 -12.85 8.78
CA ILE A 148 -10.72 -12.20 8.27
C ILE A 148 -11.07 -10.83 7.69
N VAL A 149 -10.54 -9.78 8.30
CA VAL A 149 -10.60 -8.42 7.79
C VAL A 149 -9.24 -8.02 7.24
N VAL A 150 -9.20 -7.56 6.00
CA VAL A 150 -8.01 -6.96 5.42
C VAL A 150 -8.12 -5.45 5.54
N GLY A 151 -7.18 -4.85 6.25
CA GLY A 151 -7.10 -3.41 6.45
C GLY A 151 -5.81 -2.83 5.92
N GLY A 152 -5.79 -1.51 5.71
CA GLY A 152 -4.55 -0.84 5.33
C GLY A 152 -4.66 0.66 5.29
N HIS A 153 -3.54 1.30 5.62
CA HIS A 153 -3.38 2.74 5.61
C HIS A 153 -2.67 3.20 4.33
N GLY A 154 -3.17 4.23 3.68
CA GLY A 154 -2.58 4.80 2.47
C GLY A 154 -2.33 3.75 1.37
N ALA A 155 -1.07 3.48 1.04
CA ALA A 155 -0.66 2.44 0.09
C ALA A 155 -1.10 1.03 0.54
N GLY A 156 -1.10 0.74 1.86
CA GLY A 156 -1.64 -0.49 2.42
C GLY A 156 -3.13 -0.68 2.12
N GLY A 157 -3.91 0.41 2.17
CA GLY A 157 -5.31 0.42 1.73
C GLY A 157 -5.45 0.11 0.23
N GLY A 158 -4.57 0.67 -0.60
CA GLY A 158 -4.50 0.34 -2.02
C GLY A 158 -4.23 -1.15 -2.29
N ILE A 159 -3.35 -1.79 -1.49
CA ILE A 159 -3.13 -3.25 -1.54
C ILE A 159 -4.42 -4.00 -1.19
N GLY A 160 -5.15 -3.57 -0.15
CA GLY A 160 -6.44 -4.16 0.22
C GLY A 160 -7.45 -4.13 -0.92
N VAL A 161 -7.59 -2.99 -1.60
CA VAL A 161 -8.46 -2.83 -2.78
C VAL A 161 -8.00 -3.71 -3.95
N ARG A 162 -6.70 -3.86 -4.20
CA ARG A 162 -6.18 -4.79 -5.21
C ARG A 162 -6.51 -6.24 -4.88
N PHE A 163 -6.39 -6.61 -3.60
CA PHE A 163 -6.68 -7.96 -3.11
C PHE A 163 -8.15 -8.32 -3.22
N ALA A 164 -9.07 -7.35 -3.15
CA ALA A 164 -10.52 -7.56 -3.26
C ALA A 164 -10.95 -8.16 -4.61
N ARG A 165 -10.11 -8.07 -5.63
CA ARG A 165 -10.42 -8.61 -6.96
C ARG A 165 -10.46 -10.15 -6.94
N PRO A 166 -11.47 -10.76 -7.60
CA PRO A 166 -11.55 -12.20 -7.69
C PRO A 166 -10.30 -12.83 -8.37
N PRO A 167 -9.84 -14.02 -7.93
CA PRO A 167 -10.50 -14.87 -6.92
C PRO A 167 -10.10 -14.58 -5.46
N LEU A 168 -9.10 -13.72 -5.21
CA LEU A 168 -8.49 -13.54 -3.88
C LEU A 168 -9.46 -12.92 -2.86
N GLY A 169 -10.21 -11.91 -3.25
CA GLY A 169 -11.15 -11.24 -2.35
C GLY A 169 -12.22 -12.12 -1.71
N ARG A 170 -12.40 -13.36 -2.20
CA ARG A 170 -13.39 -14.32 -1.66
C ARG A 170 -13.01 -14.96 -0.32
N ILE A 171 -11.79 -14.78 0.12
CA ILE A 171 -11.29 -15.30 1.41
C ILE A 171 -11.22 -14.23 2.49
N VAL A 172 -11.91 -13.10 2.28
CA VAL A 172 -11.93 -11.94 3.18
C VAL A 172 -13.39 -11.64 3.50
N ASP A 173 -13.68 -11.45 4.78
CA ASP A 173 -15.02 -11.20 5.31
C ASP A 173 -15.31 -9.69 5.46
N GLY A 174 -14.28 -8.84 5.49
CA GLY A 174 -14.41 -7.39 5.58
C GLY A 174 -13.18 -6.62 5.15
N TYR A 175 -13.35 -5.35 4.82
CA TYR A 175 -12.25 -4.42 4.49
C TYR A 175 -12.27 -3.20 5.40
N LEU A 176 -11.10 -2.84 5.95
CA LEU A 176 -10.86 -1.63 6.74
C LEU A 176 -9.86 -0.73 6.00
N LEU A 177 -10.34 0.30 5.35
CA LEU A 177 -9.55 1.21 4.55
C LEU A 177 -9.29 2.53 5.29
N LEU A 178 -8.03 2.83 5.58
CA LEU A 178 -7.61 4.02 6.31
C LEU A 178 -6.92 4.98 5.35
N ALA A 179 -7.60 6.06 4.96
CA ALA A 179 -7.13 7.01 3.94
C ALA A 179 -6.50 6.32 2.72
N PRO A 180 -7.17 5.36 2.04
CA PRO A 180 -6.57 4.48 1.06
C PRO A 180 -6.10 5.24 -0.18
N LEU A 181 -4.89 4.93 -0.69
CA LEU A 181 -4.39 5.44 -1.96
C LEU A 181 -5.02 4.64 -3.11
N LEU A 182 -5.99 5.22 -3.79
CA LEU A 182 -6.79 4.56 -4.83
C LEU A 182 -6.28 4.78 -6.27
N GLY A 183 -5.25 5.61 -6.44
CA GLY A 183 -4.62 5.90 -7.72
C GLY A 183 -3.90 7.25 -7.66
N LEU A 184 -2.89 7.45 -8.49
CA LEU A 184 -2.17 8.73 -8.53
C LEU A 184 -3.00 9.86 -9.16
N ASP A 185 -4.00 9.50 -9.98
CA ASP A 185 -4.93 10.38 -10.70
C ASP A 185 -6.38 10.22 -10.20
N ALA A 186 -6.58 9.53 -9.07
CA ALA A 186 -7.91 9.39 -8.46
C ALA A 186 -8.40 10.73 -7.88
N GLU A 187 -9.71 10.97 -7.93
CA GLU A 187 -10.34 12.18 -7.34
C GLU A 187 -10.07 12.30 -5.83
N THR A 188 -9.82 11.17 -5.17
CA THR A 188 -9.47 11.10 -3.75
C THR A 188 -8.01 11.49 -3.45
N THR A 189 -7.15 11.63 -4.45
CA THR A 189 -5.70 11.78 -4.27
C THR A 189 -5.25 13.20 -4.59
N ARG A 190 -4.56 13.86 -3.66
CA ARG A 190 -3.94 15.17 -3.92
C ARG A 190 -2.68 15.00 -4.75
N GLU A 191 -2.37 15.97 -5.62
CA GLU A 191 -1.17 15.97 -6.44
C GLU A 191 0.09 15.80 -5.58
N GLY A 192 0.96 14.85 -5.99
CA GLY A 192 2.18 14.51 -5.23
C GLY A 192 1.91 14.08 -3.79
N LEU A 193 0.70 13.57 -3.48
CA LEU A 193 0.25 13.31 -2.11
C LEU A 193 0.45 14.54 -1.21
N GLY A 194 -0.03 15.71 -1.67
CA GLY A 194 0.14 16.99 -0.97
C GLY A 194 1.58 17.53 -1.00
N GLY A 195 2.42 17.02 -1.92
CA GLY A 195 3.84 17.36 -2.03
C GLY A 195 4.78 16.47 -1.21
N TRP A 196 4.23 15.53 -0.41
CA TRP A 196 5.02 14.56 0.34
C TRP A 196 5.74 13.53 -0.55
N ALA A 197 5.20 13.27 -1.75
CA ALA A 197 5.76 12.32 -2.69
C ALA A 197 6.05 12.95 -4.05
N SER A 198 7.17 12.56 -4.66
CA SER A 198 7.50 12.85 -6.05
C SER A 198 7.38 11.60 -6.91
N PHE A 199 6.63 11.70 -8.00
CA PHE A 199 6.43 10.61 -8.95
C PHE A 199 7.08 10.94 -10.29
N TYR A 200 7.96 10.07 -10.78
CA TYR A 200 8.62 10.20 -12.09
C TYR A 200 7.66 9.77 -13.22
N MET A 201 6.66 10.61 -13.53
CA MET A 201 5.54 10.28 -14.42
C MET A 201 5.97 9.77 -15.79
N ASP A 202 6.97 10.39 -16.43
CA ASP A 202 7.49 9.95 -17.74
C ASP A 202 8.04 8.51 -17.67
N ARG A 203 8.73 8.19 -16.57
CA ARG A 203 9.28 6.86 -16.31
C ARG A 203 8.17 5.87 -16.03
N ILE A 204 7.18 6.25 -15.22
CA ILE A 204 5.99 5.42 -14.92
C ILE A 204 5.26 5.04 -16.20
N VAL A 205 4.96 6.02 -17.05
CA VAL A 205 4.26 5.79 -18.34
C VAL A 205 5.10 4.87 -19.25
N MET A 206 6.40 5.12 -19.36
CA MET A 206 7.30 4.27 -20.15
C MET A 206 7.31 2.82 -19.63
N LEU A 207 7.47 2.62 -18.31
CA LEU A 207 7.55 1.30 -17.69
C LEU A 207 6.22 0.56 -17.77
N ARG A 208 5.09 1.26 -17.62
CA ARG A 208 3.74 0.70 -17.82
C ARG A 208 3.57 0.14 -19.23
N VAL A 209 4.05 0.86 -20.23
CA VAL A 209 4.02 0.37 -21.62
C VAL A 209 4.94 -0.84 -21.80
N LEU A 210 6.18 -0.80 -21.30
CA LEU A 210 7.13 -1.90 -21.42
C LEU A 210 6.61 -3.17 -20.74
N THR A 211 6.12 -3.08 -19.49
CA THR A 211 5.57 -4.22 -18.76
C THR A 211 4.31 -4.77 -19.43
N GLY A 212 3.48 -3.90 -20.03
CA GLY A 212 2.33 -4.32 -20.84
C GLY A 212 2.71 -5.15 -22.07
N PHE A 213 3.94 -5.04 -22.55
CA PHE A 213 4.51 -5.91 -23.59
C PHE A 213 5.34 -7.10 -23.03
N GLY A 214 5.33 -7.31 -21.71
CA GLY A 214 6.09 -8.37 -21.05
C GLY A 214 7.59 -8.08 -20.91
N LEU A 215 8.01 -6.81 -21.03
CA LEU A 215 9.40 -6.37 -20.85
C LEU A 215 9.55 -5.83 -19.41
N GLU A 216 9.84 -6.72 -18.48
CA GLU A 216 9.89 -6.43 -17.04
C GLU A 216 11.31 -6.12 -16.53
N ASP A 217 12.35 -6.29 -17.35
CA ASP A 217 13.77 -6.13 -16.97
C ASP A 217 14.12 -4.76 -16.37
N TYR A 218 13.28 -3.74 -16.58
CA TYR A 218 13.48 -2.37 -16.11
C TYR A 218 12.51 -1.97 -15.00
N SER A 219 11.67 -2.88 -14.53
CA SER A 219 10.64 -2.59 -13.54
C SER A 219 11.17 -2.31 -12.12
N ASP A 220 12.46 -2.54 -11.90
CA ASP A 220 13.19 -2.19 -10.67
C ASP A 220 13.67 -0.73 -10.62
N MET A 221 13.45 0.06 -11.67
CA MET A 221 13.80 1.49 -11.67
C MET A 221 12.94 2.26 -10.66
N THR A 222 13.56 3.15 -9.87
CA THR A 222 12.87 4.06 -8.95
C THR A 222 11.88 4.95 -9.71
N THR A 223 10.63 4.98 -9.24
CA THR A 223 9.54 5.78 -9.82
C THR A 223 8.79 6.64 -8.82
N ALA A 224 9.03 6.46 -7.53
CA ALA A 224 8.50 7.32 -6.48
C ALA A 224 9.57 7.60 -5.43
N GLU A 225 9.58 8.81 -4.91
CA GLU A 225 10.40 9.25 -3.77
C GLU A 225 9.48 9.94 -2.75
N PHE A 226 9.73 9.68 -1.45
CA PHE A 226 8.95 10.19 -0.33
C PHE A 226 9.84 11.00 0.61
N ASP A 227 9.35 12.17 1.04
CA ASP A 227 9.97 12.94 2.11
C ASP A 227 9.59 12.34 3.46
N LEU A 228 10.51 11.63 4.07
CA LEU A 228 10.30 10.92 5.33
C LEU A 228 11.10 11.55 6.44
N PRO A 229 10.59 11.59 7.69
CA PRO A 229 11.30 12.14 8.81
C PRO A 229 12.60 11.37 9.08
N GLU A 230 13.72 12.10 9.16
CA GLU A 230 15.04 11.52 9.48
C GLU A 230 15.14 11.04 10.95
N SER A 231 14.27 11.56 11.82
CA SER A 231 14.26 11.25 13.25
C SER A 231 12.86 11.42 13.84
N GLY A 232 12.67 10.96 15.06
CA GLY A 232 11.41 11.12 15.80
C GLY A 232 10.62 9.82 15.93
N TRP A 233 10.92 8.80 15.14
CA TRP A 233 10.31 7.48 15.27
C TRP A 233 11.37 6.36 15.18
N ASN A 234 11.07 5.20 15.78
CA ASN A 234 11.98 4.04 15.80
C ASN A 234 11.78 3.10 14.59
N GLY A 235 11.15 3.55 13.54
CA GLY A 235 10.93 2.79 12.31
C GLY A 235 12.12 2.85 11.37
N THR A 236 11.97 2.15 10.25
CA THR A 236 12.98 2.12 9.20
C THR A 236 12.40 2.71 7.91
N PRO A 237 12.82 3.91 7.51
CA PRO A 237 12.30 4.57 6.33
C PRO A 237 12.68 3.83 5.04
N THR A 238 11.77 3.87 4.08
CA THR A 238 11.98 3.37 2.72
C THR A 238 11.57 4.48 1.74
N PRO A 239 12.46 5.47 1.51
CA PRO A 239 12.10 6.68 0.78
C PRO A 239 11.94 6.49 -0.72
N GLU A 240 12.54 5.48 -1.32
CA GLU A 240 12.51 5.24 -2.76
C GLU A 240 11.77 3.95 -3.09
N HIS A 241 10.85 4.01 -4.06
CA HIS A 241 10.12 2.83 -4.54
C HIS A 241 10.38 2.58 -6.02
N SER A 242 10.64 1.31 -6.35
CA SER A 242 10.69 0.84 -7.73
C SER A 242 9.31 0.91 -8.40
N TYR A 243 9.27 0.88 -9.74
CA TYR A 243 8.03 0.82 -10.49
C TYR A 243 7.17 -0.39 -10.09
N ARG A 244 7.76 -1.59 -10.01
CA ARG A 244 7.00 -2.81 -9.69
C ARG A 244 6.48 -2.81 -8.25
N LEU A 245 7.22 -2.21 -7.30
CA LEU A 245 6.71 -2.03 -5.94
C LEU A 245 5.56 -1.02 -5.93
N MET A 246 5.72 0.14 -6.55
CA MET A 246 4.67 1.16 -6.67
C MET A 246 3.42 0.58 -7.36
N ALA A 247 3.58 -0.12 -8.48
CA ALA A 247 2.48 -0.76 -9.19
C ALA A 247 1.78 -1.86 -8.36
N SER A 248 2.46 -2.44 -7.36
CA SER A 248 1.90 -3.48 -6.48
C SER A 248 0.98 -2.92 -5.39
N TYR A 249 1.01 -1.62 -5.09
CA TYR A 249 0.08 -1.01 -4.13
C TYR A 249 -0.95 -0.07 -4.78
N LEU A 250 -0.84 0.24 -6.07
CA LEU A 250 -1.85 1.05 -6.77
C LEU A 250 -2.95 0.15 -7.33
N PRO A 251 -4.21 0.36 -6.97
CA PRO A 251 -5.33 -0.35 -7.59
C PRO A 251 -5.39 -0.09 -9.10
N GLU A 252 -5.78 -1.10 -9.85
CA GLU A 252 -6.01 -1.01 -11.28
C GLU A 252 -7.49 -1.22 -11.61
N GLY A 253 -8.04 -0.35 -12.45
CA GLY A 253 -9.41 -0.49 -12.96
C GLY A 253 -10.48 -0.46 -11.88
N ASP A 254 -11.31 -1.49 -11.85
CA ASP A 254 -12.52 -1.66 -11.05
C ASP A 254 -12.27 -2.25 -9.63
N GLY A 255 -11.17 -1.88 -8.99
CA GLY A 255 -10.81 -2.44 -7.68
C GLY A 255 -11.85 -2.17 -6.59
N VAL A 256 -12.37 -0.94 -6.51
CA VAL A 256 -13.41 -0.56 -5.53
C VAL A 256 -14.73 -1.27 -5.82
N GLU A 257 -15.13 -1.37 -7.10
CA GLU A 257 -16.34 -2.10 -7.50
C GLU A 257 -16.31 -3.58 -7.12
N SER A 258 -15.12 -4.17 -6.97
CA SER A 258 -14.97 -5.56 -6.53
C SER A 258 -15.35 -5.78 -5.07
N MET A 259 -15.47 -4.71 -4.26
CA MET A 259 -15.78 -4.75 -2.82
C MET A 259 -17.28 -4.57 -2.52
N VAL A 260 -18.10 -4.35 -3.51
CA VAL A 260 -19.53 -3.93 -3.39
C VAL A 260 -20.38 -4.83 -2.49
N GLU A 261 -20.08 -6.09 -2.38
CA GLU A 261 -20.84 -7.07 -1.58
C GLU A 261 -20.15 -7.46 -0.26
N VAL A 262 -18.97 -6.86 0.03
CA VAL A 262 -18.18 -7.19 1.23
C VAL A 262 -18.25 -6.00 2.21
N PRO A 263 -18.59 -6.21 3.49
CA PRO A 263 -18.56 -5.15 4.49
C PRO A 263 -17.25 -4.35 4.42
N THR A 264 -17.36 -3.04 4.28
CA THR A 264 -16.21 -2.17 4.11
C THR A 264 -16.38 -0.91 4.94
N LEU A 265 -15.41 -0.60 5.80
CA LEU A 265 -15.29 0.70 6.45
C LEU A 265 -14.13 1.47 5.84
N THR A 266 -14.39 2.69 5.39
CA THR A 266 -13.37 3.65 4.99
C THR A 266 -13.31 4.79 6.00
N VAL A 267 -12.14 5.02 6.61
CA VAL A 267 -11.92 6.08 7.59
C VAL A 267 -10.90 7.06 7.02
N VAL A 268 -11.23 8.35 6.99
CA VAL A 268 -10.36 9.40 6.43
C VAL A 268 -10.39 10.63 7.32
N GLY A 269 -9.25 11.22 7.58
CA GLY A 269 -9.17 12.50 8.27
C GLY A 269 -9.58 13.67 7.36
N GLU A 270 -10.41 14.60 7.85
CA GLU A 270 -10.78 15.80 7.07
C GLU A 270 -9.60 16.75 6.82
N ALA A 271 -8.57 16.69 7.68
CA ALA A 271 -7.34 17.45 7.52
C ALA A 271 -6.23 16.66 6.81
N ASP A 272 -6.56 15.51 6.17
CA ASP A 272 -5.59 14.68 5.43
C ASP A 272 -4.93 15.51 4.32
N GLU A 273 -3.61 15.67 4.42
CA GLU A 273 -2.81 16.44 3.49
C GLU A 273 -2.50 15.68 2.19
N THR A 274 -2.72 14.36 2.16
CA THR A 274 -2.45 13.51 0.99
C THR A 274 -3.70 13.20 0.18
N ALA A 275 -4.87 13.33 0.80
CA ALA A 275 -6.15 12.93 0.23
C ALA A 275 -7.20 14.06 0.25
N HIS A 276 -8.18 13.97 -0.63
CA HIS A 276 -9.41 14.74 -0.62
C HIS A 276 -10.50 13.92 0.11
N ALA A 277 -10.65 14.15 1.41
CA ALA A 277 -11.54 13.35 2.27
C ALA A 277 -12.99 13.34 1.75
N GLU A 278 -13.47 14.48 1.25
CA GLU A 278 -14.82 14.65 0.71
C GLU A 278 -15.12 13.82 -0.55
N ALA A 279 -14.07 13.29 -1.21
CA ALA A 279 -14.24 12.50 -2.43
C ALA A 279 -14.51 11.01 -2.15
N TYR A 280 -14.37 10.54 -0.91
CA TYR A 280 -14.59 9.13 -0.58
C TYR A 280 -16.08 8.77 -0.45
N GLU A 281 -16.91 9.62 0.16
CA GLU A 281 -18.34 9.34 0.28
C GLU A 281 -19.04 9.10 -1.08
N PRO A 282 -18.82 9.94 -2.13
CA PRO A 282 -19.41 9.68 -3.44
C PRO A 282 -18.92 8.37 -4.08
N LEU A 283 -17.66 8.01 -3.83
CA LEU A 283 -17.06 6.80 -4.40
C LEU A 283 -17.72 5.52 -3.88
N PHE A 284 -18.15 5.51 -2.62
CA PHE A 284 -18.79 4.35 -1.98
C PHE A 284 -20.32 4.45 -1.93
N ALA A 285 -20.93 5.51 -2.50
CA ALA A 285 -22.37 5.75 -2.39
C ALA A 285 -23.26 4.64 -2.96
N ASP A 286 -22.80 3.91 -3.96
CA ASP A 286 -23.53 2.79 -4.59
C ASP A 286 -23.18 1.42 -3.94
N HIS A 287 -22.39 1.39 -2.87
CA HIS A 287 -21.98 0.18 -2.16
C HIS A 287 -22.85 -0.02 -0.91
N PRO A 288 -23.81 -0.95 -0.91
CA PRO A 288 -24.85 -1.02 0.13
C PRO A 288 -24.35 -1.47 1.51
N VAL A 289 -23.13 -2.01 1.58
CA VAL A 289 -22.49 -2.50 2.80
C VAL A 289 -21.17 -1.78 3.11
N ALA A 290 -20.93 -0.64 2.45
CA ALA A 290 -19.80 0.22 2.74
C ALA A 290 -20.23 1.42 3.60
N GLU A 291 -19.35 1.78 4.52
CA GLU A 291 -19.47 2.94 5.40
C GLU A 291 -18.25 3.83 5.21
N VAL A 292 -18.44 5.14 5.23
CA VAL A 292 -17.34 6.13 5.16
C VAL A 292 -17.43 7.01 6.39
N GLU A 293 -16.35 7.08 7.15
CA GLU A 293 -16.23 7.90 8.35
C GLU A 293 -15.19 9.00 8.10
N LEU A 294 -15.60 10.26 8.22
CA LEU A 294 -14.75 11.43 8.11
C LEU A 294 -14.42 11.97 9.49
N LEU A 295 -13.14 12.01 9.86
CA LEU A 295 -12.68 12.43 11.18
C LEU A 295 -12.26 13.90 11.18
N ASP A 296 -12.99 14.74 11.93
CA ASP A 296 -12.73 16.19 12.03
C ASP A 296 -11.32 16.50 12.56
N GLY A 297 -10.57 17.28 11.80
CA GLY A 297 -9.25 17.77 12.15
C GLY A 297 -8.12 16.74 12.18
N VAL A 298 -8.38 15.49 11.77
CA VAL A 298 -7.40 14.40 11.74
C VAL A 298 -6.58 14.46 10.45
N THR A 299 -5.24 14.37 10.57
CA THR A 299 -4.30 14.34 9.46
C THR A 299 -4.07 12.91 8.94
N HIS A 300 -3.28 12.76 7.87
CA HIS A 300 -3.02 11.45 7.25
C HIS A 300 -2.50 10.43 8.28
N LEU A 301 -1.38 10.73 8.93
CA LEU A 301 -0.79 9.81 9.91
C LEU A 301 -1.61 9.70 11.20
N GLU A 302 -2.28 10.77 11.63
CA GLU A 302 -3.15 10.72 12.81
C GLU A 302 -4.30 9.71 12.67
N THR A 303 -4.72 9.37 11.46
CA THR A 303 -5.70 8.28 11.23
C THR A 303 -5.26 6.96 11.88
N VAL A 304 -3.96 6.71 12.04
CA VAL A 304 -3.42 5.49 12.69
C VAL A 304 -2.65 5.76 13.98
N LEU A 305 -2.30 7.01 14.27
CA LEU A 305 -1.53 7.39 15.44
C LEU A 305 -2.40 7.95 16.57
N SER A 306 -3.59 8.49 16.28
CA SER A 306 -4.51 9.05 17.26
C SER A 306 -5.58 8.04 17.68
N GLU A 307 -6.29 8.35 18.78
CA GLU A 307 -7.43 7.54 19.24
C GLU A 307 -8.70 7.81 18.42
N ALA A 308 -8.70 8.82 17.54
CA ALA A 308 -9.92 9.27 16.84
C ALA A 308 -10.56 8.20 15.94
N ALA A 309 -9.77 7.31 15.37
CA ALA A 309 -10.26 6.23 14.52
C ALA A 309 -10.69 4.97 15.29
N VAL A 310 -10.36 4.86 16.58
CA VAL A 310 -10.55 3.61 17.35
C VAL A 310 -12.03 3.30 17.52
N ASP A 311 -12.82 4.23 18.03
CA ASP A 311 -14.25 4.01 18.32
C ASP A 311 -15.05 3.62 17.07
N PRO A 312 -14.97 4.35 15.92
CA PRO A 312 -15.65 3.95 14.70
C PRO A 312 -15.24 2.56 14.18
N ILE A 313 -13.96 2.22 14.29
CA ILE A 313 -13.45 0.91 13.86
C ILE A 313 -13.98 -0.21 14.74
N VAL A 314 -13.95 -0.02 16.07
CA VAL A 314 -14.47 -1.01 17.04
C VAL A 314 -15.98 -1.22 16.84
N GLU A 315 -16.77 -0.14 16.75
CA GLU A 315 -18.20 -0.22 16.49
C GLU A 315 -18.52 -0.97 15.18
N TRP A 316 -17.73 -0.72 14.13
CA TRP A 316 -17.91 -1.39 12.85
C TRP A 316 -17.53 -2.88 12.93
N LEU A 317 -16.41 -3.24 13.58
CA LEU A 317 -16.01 -4.64 13.76
C LEU A 317 -17.06 -5.44 14.53
N ASP A 318 -17.64 -4.86 15.58
CA ASP A 318 -18.68 -5.50 16.40
C ASP A 318 -20.04 -5.63 15.64
N GLY A 319 -20.32 -4.76 14.69
CA GLY A 319 -21.65 -4.65 14.08
C GLY A 319 -21.77 -5.17 12.65
N ALA A 320 -20.73 -5.08 11.83
CA ALA A 320 -20.80 -5.32 10.40
C ALA A 320 -20.62 -6.79 10.01
N LEU A 321 -19.86 -7.54 10.80
CA LEU A 321 -19.50 -8.94 10.50
C LEU A 321 -20.52 -9.94 11.07
N GLU A 322 -21.34 -9.56 12.02
CA GLU A 322 -22.41 -10.40 12.61
C GLU A 322 -23.67 -10.58 11.70
N ARG A 323 -23.64 -10.11 10.43
CA ARG A 323 -24.83 -10.13 9.55
C ARG A 323 -24.80 -11.30 8.54
#